data_2ebc4802b2870f7033513baec2598d2c
#
_entry.id   2ebc4802b2870f7033513baec2598d2c
#
_cell.length_a   1.000
_cell.length_b   1.000
_cell.length_c   1.000
_cell.angle_alpha   90.00
_cell.angle_beta   90.00
_cell.angle_gamma   90.00
#
_symmetry.space_group_name_H-M   'P 1'
#
loop_
_entity.id
_entity.type
_entity.pdbx_description
1 polymer ?
#
loop_
_entity_poly.entity_id
_entity_poly.type
_entity_poly.pdbx_seq_one_letter_code
_entity_poly.pdbx_strand_id
1 'polypeptide(L)'
;MSSQYRIIAVCTGNICRSPMAELMLAEAFRAERLTGAVVDSAGTTAYEAGRPIDPRAARKLTAQNIASDRHVAREWRPEWFASRDLILALDVDHYGWLRQAAPARDSLAKIRMLRSFDPAVADEDPLEQGIEDPWYGGHTDFDTTWNLIRASLPGIVQHVRAELERQDGQHHGSDQPNAQQPVRSIS
;
A
#
# COMPACT_ATOMS: atom_id res chain seq x y z
N MET A 1 21.65 6.87 1.67
CA MET A 1 20.30 7.13 2.24
C MET A 1 19.46 5.91 1.90
N SER A 2 18.98 5.17 2.90
CA SER A 2 18.09 4.01 2.66
C SER A 2 16.87 4.47 1.89
N SER A 3 16.56 3.80 0.78
CA SER A 3 15.39 4.09 -0.04
C SER A 3 14.14 3.70 0.76
N GLN A 4 13.15 4.59 0.88
CA GLN A 4 11.89 4.25 1.53
C GLN A 4 11.06 3.34 0.63
N TYR A 5 10.47 2.27 1.19
CA TYR A 5 9.46 1.46 0.53
C TYR A 5 8.12 2.21 0.53
N ARG A 6 7.61 2.51 -0.66
CA ARG A 6 6.45 3.41 -0.87
C ARG A 6 5.22 2.64 -1.31
N ILE A 7 4.18 2.73 -0.53
CA ILE A 7 2.90 2.04 -0.76
C ILE A 7 1.82 3.07 -1.06
N ILE A 8 0.88 2.73 -1.94
CA ILE A 8 -0.31 3.54 -2.17
C ILE A 8 -1.56 2.66 -2.20
N ALA A 9 -2.60 3.03 -1.43
CA ALA A 9 -3.91 2.39 -1.45
C ALA A 9 -4.85 3.17 -2.39
N VAL A 10 -5.61 2.44 -3.23
CA VAL A 10 -6.43 3.06 -4.28
C VAL A 10 -7.88 2.56 -4.22
N CYS A 11 -8.83 3.51 -4.15
CA CYS A 11 -10.26 3.27 -4.31
C CYS A 11 -10.86 4.26 -5.30
N THR A 12 -12.19 4.41 -5.38
CA THR A 12 -12.82 5.32 -6.34
C THR A 12 -12.59 6.79 -5.99
N GLY A 13 -13.10 7.26 -4.84
CA GLY A 13 -13.15 8.69 -4.48
C GLY A 13 -12.07 9.13 -3.48
N ASN A 14 -11.28 8.21 -2.91
CA ASN A 14 -10.28 8.50 -1.86
C ASN A 14 -10.85 9.18 -0.60
N ILE A 15 -12.09 8.83 -0.22
CA ILE A 15 -12.73 9.36 0.99
C ILE A 15 -13.15 8.28 2.00
N CYS A 16 -13.26 7.00 1.59
CA CYS A 16 -13.69 5.90 2.46
C CYS A 16 -12.58 4.83 2.59
N ARG A 17 -12.55 3.86 1.68
CA ARG A 17 -11.73 2.64 1.75
C ARG A 17 -10.23 2.92 1.76
N SER A 18 -9.73 3.64 0.76
CA SER A 18 -8.29 3.88 0.62
C SER A 18 -7.70 4.75 1.73
N PRO A 19 -8.35 5.83 2.24
CA PRO A 19 -7.80 6.54 3.39
C PRO A 19 -7.89 5.73 4.69
N MET A 20 -8.90 4.87 4.87
CA MET A 20 -8.90 3.93 5.99
C MET A 20 -7.69 2.98 5.91
N ALA A 21 -7.42 2.41 4.73
CA ALA A 21 -6.27 1.53 4.53
C ALA A 21 -4.94 2.25 4.77
N GLU A 22 -4.77 3.47 4.23
CA GLU A 22 -3.58 4.31 4.46
C GLU A 22 -3.31 4.51 5.95
N LEU A 23 -4.30 5.01 6.68
CA LEU A 23 -4.13 5.39 8.08
C LEU A 23 -3.96 4.17 8.99
N MET A 24 -4.64 3.06 8.71
CA MET A 24 -4.48 1.80 9.43
C MET A 24 -3.10 1.17 9.17
N LEU A 25 -2.59 1.22 7.94
CA LEU A 25 -1.24 0.76 7.60
C LEU A 25 -0.16 1.63 8.22
N ALA A 26 -0.32 2.96 8.19
CA ALA A 26 0.61 3.89 8.83
C ALA A 26 0.74 3.61 10.33
N GLU A 27 -0.39 3.35 11.01
CA GLU A 27 -0.40 2.96 12.42
C GLU A 27 0.26 1.60 12.66
N ALA A 28 -0.01 0.60 11.80
CA ALA A 28 0.63 -0.71 11.86
C ALA A 28 2.14 -0.62 11.68
N PHE A 29 2.64 0.17 10.73
CA PHE A 29 4.07 0.39 10.52
C PHE A 29 4.72 1.09 11.72
N ARG A 30 4.03 2.06 12.32
CA ARG A 30 4.49 2.72 13.53
C ARG A 30 4.61 1.75 14.72
N ALA A 31 3.59 0.91 14.93
CA ALA A 31 3.56 -0.10 15.98
C ALA A 31 4.69 -1.14 15.82
N GLU A 32 4.96 -1.55 14.58
CA GLU A 32 5.98 -2.52 14.22
C GLU A 32 7.38 -1.90 13.99
N ARG A 33 7.52 -0.58 14.20
CA ARG A 33 8.77 0.17 14.01
C ARG A 33 9.38 0.05 12.61
N LEU A 34 8.56 -0.08 11.59
CA LEU A 34 8.99 -0.12 10.18
C LEU A 34 9.24 1.29 9.64
N THR A 35 10.33 1.92 10.09
CA THR A 35 10.66 3.32 9.76
C THR A 35 11.03 3.55 8.29
N GLY A 36 11.40 2.49 7.56
CA GLY A 36 11.72 2.54 6.13
C GLY A 36 10.51 2.48 5.20
N ALA A 37 9.27 2.34 5.73
CA ALA A 37 8.04 2.25 4.94
C ALA A 37 7.19 3.51 5.09
N VAL A 38 6.57 3.93 3.98
CA VAL A 38 5.57 5.01 3.95
C VAL A 38 4.38 4.58 3.12
N VAL A 39 3.19 5.02 3.52
CA VAL A 39 1.94 4.73 2.82
C VAL A 39 1.16 6.01 2.59
N ASP A 40 0.53 6.10 1.44
CA ASP A 40 -0.41 7.14 1.07
C ASP A 40 -1.63 6.52 0.33
N SER A 41 -2.59 7.34 -0.11
CA SER A 41 -3.77 6.87 -0.82
C SER A 41 -4.21 7.81 -1.93
N ALA A 42 -5.02 7.30 -2.88
CA ALA A 42 -5.59 8.07 -3.97
C ALA A 42 -6.94 7.49 -4.43
N GLY A 43 -7.67 8.26 -5.22
CA GLY A 43 -8.85 7.83 -5.94
C GLY A 43 -8.58 7.59 -7.42
N THR A 44 -9.32 6.68 -8.05
CA THR A 44 -9.30 6.52 -9.52
C THR A 44 -10.02 7.66 -10.24
N THR A 45 -10.80 8.47 -9.49
CA THR A 45 -11.56 9.61 -10.01
C THR A 45 -11.29 10.88 -9.21
N ALA A 46 -11.51 12.04 -9.85
CA ALA A 46 -11.37 13.36 -9.25
C ALA A 46 -12.62 13.85 -8.49
N TYR A 47 -13.73 13.09 -8.47
CA TYR A 47 -15.02 13.58 -7.97
C TYR A 47 -14.98 14.11 -6.54
N GLU A 48 -14.17 13.52 -5.70
CA GLU A 48 -14.03 13.88 -4.29
C GLU A 48 -12.71 14.64 -3.99
N ALA A 49 -11.93 14.97 -5.00
CA ALA A 49 -10.63 15.63 -4.81
C ALA A 49 -10.77 16.94 -4.01
N GLY A 50 -9.90 17.11 -3.02
CA GLY A 50 -9.93 18.26 -2.10
C GLY A 50 -10.85 18.08 -0.89
N ARG A 51 -11.67 17.04 -0.84
CA ARG A 51 -12.58 16.79 0.28
C ARG A 51 -11.89 16.05 1.44
N PRO A 52 -12.36 16.23 2.67
CA PRO A 52 -11.90 15.43 3.80
C PRO A 52 -12.39 13.98 3.68
N ILE A 53 -11.86 13.13 4.54
CA ILE A 53 -12.35 11.75 4.71
C ILE A 53 -13.85 11.74 5.06
N ASP A 54 -14.58 10.69 4.62
CA ASP A 54 -15.98 10.48 4.97
C ASP A 54 -16.16 10.48 6.50
N PRO A 55 -17.15 11.21 7.06
CA PRO A 55 -17.34 11.29 8.50
C PRO A 55 -17.56 9.95 9.20
N ARG A 56 -18.12 8.94 8.49
CA ARG A 56 -18.32 7.57 9.02
C ARG A 56 -16.98 6.84 9.12
N ALA A 57 -16.11 6.97 8.10
CA ALA A 57 -14.76 6.45 8.10
C ALA A 57 -13.92 7.12 9.21
N ALA A 58 -13.96 8.46 9.30
CA ALA A 58 -13.28 9.21 10.34
C ALA A 58 -13.68 8.77 11.75
N ARG A 59 -14.99 8.59 11.99
CA ARG A 59 -15.52 8.09 13.28
C ARG A 59 -14.98 6.71 13.62
N LYS A 60 -14.93 5.80 12.63
CA LYS A 60 -14.40 4.44 12.83
C LYS A 60 -12.92 4.47 13.22
N LEU A 61 -12.11 5.27 12.54
CA LEU A 61 -10.69 5.47 12.84
C LEU A 61 -10.48 6.09 14.24
N THR A 62 -11.24 7.16 14.56
CA THR A 62 -11.16 7.83 15.85
C THR A 62 -11.51 6.88 17.01
N ALA A 63 -12.50 6.00 16.84
CA ALA A 63 -12.83 4.98 17.84
C ALA A 63 -11.69 3.99 18.12
N GLN A 64 -10.68 3.97 17.25
CA GLN A 64 -9.45 3.16 17.39
C GLN A 64 -8.21 4.03 17.65
N ASN A 65 -8.39 5.28 18.05
CA ASN A 65 -7.33 6.27 18.31
C ASN A 65 -6.44 6.58 17.09
N ILE A 66 -6.98 6.45 15.88
CA ILE A 66 -6.28 6.81 14.63
C ILE A 66 -6.83 8.16 14.16
N ALA A 67 -5.95 9.17 14.10
CA ALA A 67 -6.30 10.51 13.62
C ALA A 67 -6.45 10.51 12.09
N SER A 68 -7.47 11.23 11.58
CA SER A 68 -7.78 11.33 10.15
C SER A 68 -8.02 12.75 9.65
N ASP A 69 -7.87 13.75 10.52
CA ASP A 69 -8.15 15.16 10.28
C ASP A 69 -7.29 15.83 9.21
N ARG A 70 -6.14 15.23 8.89
CA ARG A 70 -5.20 15.74 7.87
C ARG A 70 -5.42 15.14 6.48
N HIS A 71 -6.32 14.14 6.36
CA HIS A 71 -6.57 13.53 5.07
C HIS A 71 -7.29 14.50 4.13
N VAL A 72 -6.78 14.60 2.90
CA VAL A 72 -7.39 15.32 1.79
C VAL A 72 -7.40 14.41 0.57
N ALA A 73 -8.60 14.11 0.08
CA ALA A 73 -8.80 13.25 -1.07
C ALA A 73 -8.11 13.80 -2.33
N ARG A 74 -7.49 12.91 -3.09
CA ARG A 74 -6.77 13.25 -4.31
C ARG A 74 -6.94 12.17 -5.37
N GLU A 75 -6.89 12.60 -6.64
CA GLU A 75 -6.92 11.71 -7.78
C GLU A 75 -5.56 11.03 -7.98
N TRP A 76 -5.58 9.82 -8.57
CA TRP A 76 -4.40 9.08 -9.02
C TRP A 76 -3.58 9.89 -10.04
N ARG A 77 -2.26 9.74 -9.98
CA ARG A 77 -1.33 10.33 -10.93
C ARG A 77 -0.48 9.26 -11.60
N PRO A 78 -0.35 9.28 -12.96
CA PRO A 78 0.39 8.24 -13.70
C PRO A 78 1.85 8.06 -13.26
N GLU A 79 2.52 9.12 -12.79
CA GLU A 79 3.89 9.07 -12.32
C GLU A 79 4.06 8.21 -11.05
N TRP A 80 2.97 7.87 -10.36
CA TRP A 80 3.03 7.01 -9.18
C TRP A 80 3.30 5.55 -9.52
N PHE A 81 3.06 5.10 -10.75
CA PHE A 81 3.54 3.78 -11.19
C PHE A 81 5.07 3.64 -11.09
N ALA A 82 5.82 4.72 -11.36
CA ALA A 82 7.27 4.72 -11.25
C ALA A 82 7.76 4.89 -9.79
N SER A 83 7.05 5.69 -8.99
CA SER A 83 7.49 6.14 -7.66
C SER A 83 6.87 5.38 -6.49
N ARG A 84 6.07 4.35 -6.72
CA ARG A 84 5.54 3.44 -5.69
C ARG A 84 6.09 2.03 -5.92
N ASP A 85 6.33 1.32 -4.83
CA ASP A 85 6.84 -0.04 -4.81
C ASP A 85 5.69 -1.05 -4.73
N LEU A 86 4.59 -0.68 -4.06
CA LEU A 86 3.38 -1.46 -3.93
C LEU A 86 2.14 -0.59 -4.13
N ILE A 87 1.21 -1.06 -4.97
CA ILE A 87 -0.05 -0.39 -5.29
C ILE A 87 -1.18 -1.34 -4.88
N LEU A 88 -1.96 -0.93 -3.88
CA LEU A 88 -3.02 -1.75 -3.28
C LEU A 88 -4.39 -1.34 -3.80
N ALA A 89 -5.00 -2.17 -4.60
CA ALA A 89 -6.38 -2.03 -5.06
C ALA A 89 -7.36 -2.51 -3.98
N LEU A 90 -8.42 -1.74 -3.72
CA LEU A 90 -9.40 -2.07 -2.68
C LEU A 90 -10.54 -2.97 -3.17
N ASP A 91 -10.76 -3.02 -4.49
CA ASP A 91 -11.67 -3.96 -5.14
C ASP A 91 -11.21 -4.30 -6.56
N VAL A 92 -11.97 -5.16 -7.25
CA VAL A 92 -11.64 -5.67 -8.59
C VAL A 92 -11.73 -4.58 -9.67
N ASP A 93 -12.61 -3.59 -9.52
CA ASP A 93 -12.72 -2.48 -10.47
C ASP A 93 -11.48 -1.58 -10.42
N HIS A 94 -11.01 -1.27 -9.21
CA HIS A 94 -9.76 -0.53 -9.02
C HIS A 94 -8.56 -1.33 -9.53
N TYR A 95 -8.53 -2.64 -9.29
CA TYR A 95 -7.48 -3.53 -9.79
C TYR A 95 -7.45 -3.55 -11.32
N GLY A 96 -8.61 -3.72 -11.96
CA GLY A 96 -8.74 -3.69 -13.41
C GLY A 96 -8.32 -2.35 -14.01
N TRP A 97 -8.79 -1.25 -13.43
CA TRP A 97 -8.45 0.10 -13.86
C TRP A 97 -6.94 0.37 -13.76
N LEU A 98 -6.31 0.05 -12.63
CA LEU A 98 -4.87 0.22 -12.44
C LEU A 98 -4.05 -0.60 -13.44
N ARG A 99 -4.45 -1.85 -13.71
CA ARG A 99 -3.77 -2.72 -14.67
C ARG A 99 -3.90 -2.22 -16.10
N GLN A 100 -5.04 -1.65 -16.47
CA GLN A 100 -5.26 -1.03 -17.79
C GLN A 100 -4.44 0.25 -17.95
N ALA A 101 -4.30 1.05 -16.88
CA ALA A 101 -3.54 2.30 -16.88
C ALA A 101 -2.02 2.10 -16.75
N ALA A 102 -1.56 0.89 -16.39
CA ALA A 102 -0.13 0.62 -16.15
C ALA A 102 0.71 0.77 -17.43
N PRO A 103 1.77 1.60 -17.42
CA PRO A 103 2.54 1.92 -18.63
C PRO A 103 3.47 0.79 -19.09
N ALA A 104 3.82 -0.16 -18.19
CA ALA A 104 4.79 -1.20 -18.48
C ALA A 104 4.53 -2.47 -17.62
N ARG A 105 5.16 -3.59 -18.02
CA ARG A 105 5.06 -4.86 -17.32
C ARG A 105 5.51 -4.78 -15.86
N ASP A 106 6.57 -4.04 -15.60
CA ASP A 106 7.10 -3.86 -14.23
C ASP A 106 6.11 -3.13 -13.32
N SER A 107 5.31 -2.22 -13.88
CA SER A 107 4.23 -1.56 -13.15
C SER A 107 3.11 -2.53 -12.77
N LEU A 108 2.81 -3.53 -13.62
CA LEU A 108 1.81 -4.56 -13.33
C LEU A 108 2.20 -5.41 -12.12
N ALA A 109 3.48 -5.72 -11.96
CA ALA A 109 3.99 -6.53 -10.84
C ALA A 109 3.80 -5.85 -9.47
N LYS A 110 3.68 -4.53 -9.45
CA LYS A 110 3.47 -3.74 -8.22
C LYS A 110 2.00 -3.68 -7.78
N ILE A 111 1.05 -4.01 -8.67
CA ILE A 111 -0.39 -3.89 -8.41
C ILE A 111 -0.89 -5.18 -7.78
N ARG A 112 -1.46 -5.08 -6.58
CA ARG A 112 -2.05 -6.21 -5.86
C ARG A 112 -3.39 -5.81 -5.25
N MET A 113 -4.29 -6.79 -5.11
CA MET A 113 -5.46 -6.60 -4.25
C MET A 113 -5.00 -6.46 -2.79
N LEU A 114 -5.58 -5.54 -2.03
CA LEU A 114 -5.25 -5.37 -0.61
C LEU A 114 -5.46 -6.68 0.15
N ARG A 115 -6.58 -7.37 -0.09
CA ARG A 115 -6.89 -8.63 0.56
C ARG A 115 -6.13 -9.85 0.01
N SER A 116 -5.27 -9.70 -1.00
CA SER A 116 -4.30 -10.75 -1.33
C SER A 116 -3.27 -10.98 -0.20
N PHE A 117 -3.29 -10.14 0.83
CA PHE A 117 -2.51 -10.28 2.06
C PHE A 117 -3.34 -10.77 3.26
N ASP A 118 -4.64 -10.99 3.08
CA ASP A 118 -5.54 -11.59 4.06
C ASP A 118 -5.48 -13.12 3.91
N PRO A 119 -5.00 -13.87 4.92
CA PRO A 119 -4.84 -15.31 4.82
C PRO A 119 -6.15 -16.08 4.57
N ALA A 120 -7.30 -15.45 4.84
CA ALA A 120 -8.59 -16.07 4.58
C ALA A 120 -8.96 -16.17 3.09
N VAL A 121 -8.37 -15.30 2.23
CA VAL A 121 -8.70 -15.20 0.81
C VAL A 121 -7.46 -14.98 -0.07
N ALA A 122 -6.25 -15.11 0.45
CA ALA A 122 -5.01 -14.83 -0.27
C ALA A 122 -4.84 -15.67 -1.54
N ASP A 123 -5.32 -16.91 -1.51
CA ASP A 123 -5.23 -17.87 -2.60
C ASP A 123 -6.49 -17.89 -3.49
N GLU A 124 -7.50 -17.06 -3.20
CA GLU A 124 -8.72 -16.97 -3.97
C GLU A 124 -8.55 -16.05 -5.20
N ASP A 125 -9.53 -16.13 -6.11
CA ASP A 125 -9.59 -15.23 -7.27
C ASP A 125 -9.66 -13.76 -6.80
N PRO A 126 -9.04 -12.80 -7.51
CA PRO A 126 -9.15 -11.38 -7.20
C PRO A 126 -10.60 -10.87 -7.01
N LEU A 127 -11.60 -11.51 -7.62
CA LEU A 127 -13.02 -11.19 -7.42
C LEU A 127 -13.47 -11.38 -5.96
N GLU A 128 -12.93 -12.39 -5.27
CA GLU A 128 -13.24 -12.70 -3.87
C GLU A 128 -12.43 -11.84 -2.88
N GLN A 129 -11.44 -11.12 -3.39
CA GLN A 129 -10.55 -10.27 -2.60
C GLN A 129 -11.05 -8.81 -2.52
N GLY A 130 -12.22 -8.50 -3.06
CA GLY A 130 -12.79 -7.16 -3.04
C GLY A 130 -13.24 -6.72 -1.65
N ILE A 131 -13.23 -5.40 -1.42
CA ILE A 131 -13.88 -4.74 -0.29
C ILE A 131 -15.02 -3.90 -0.87
N GLU A 132 -16.26 -4.28 -0.59
CA GLU A 132 -17.45 -3.55 -1.04
C GLU A 132 -17.42 -2.08 -0.64
N ASP A 133 -18.06 -1.23 -1.46
CA ASP A 133 -18.09 0.20 -1.19
C ASP A 133 -19.06 0.55 -0.05
N PRO A 134 -18.58 0.99 1.12
CA PRO A 134 -19.44 1.34 2.24
C PRO A 134 -20.20 2.66 2.02
N TRP A 135 -19.94 3.38 0.92
CA TRP A 135 -20.54 4.68 0.63
C TRP A 135 -22.08 4.64 0.63
N TYR A 136 -22.66 3.58 0.02
CA TYR A 136 -24.11 3.41 -0.08
C TYR A 136 -24.73 2.77 1.17
N GLY A 137 -23.91 2.37 2.14
CA GLY A 137 -24.35 1.66 3.34
C GLY A 137 -24.36 2.53 4.60
N GLY A 138 -24.47 1.86 5.74
CA GLY A 138 -24.50 2.46 7.08
C GLY A 138 -23.23 2.20 7.88
N HIS A 139 -23.33 2.30 9.21
CA HIS A 139 -22.20 2.08 10.11
C HIS A 139 -21.62 0.67 10.03
N THR A 140 -22.48 -0.33 9.84
CA THR A 140 -22.10 -1.75 9.75
C THR A 140 -21.17 -2.02 8.55
N ASP A 141 -21.38 -1.30 7.43
CA ASP A 141 -20.56 -1.47 6.23
C ASP A 141 -19.15 -0.90 6.44
N PHE A 142 -19.03 0.19 7.20
CA PHE A 142 -17.74 0.70 7.65
C PHE A 142 -17.06 -0.23 8.66
N ASP A 143 -17.81 -0.94 9.49
CA ASP A 143 -17.27 -1.97 10.38
C ASP A 143 -16.74 -3.16 9.56
N THR A 144 -17.46 -3.58 8.53
CA THR A 144 -17.02 -4.61 7.58
C THR A 144 -15.75 -4.19 6.86
N THR A 145 -15.73 -2.99 6.26
CA THR A 145 -14.53 -2.42 5.61
C THR A 145 -13.33 -2.41 6.55
N TRP A 146 -13.52 -1.93 7.78
CA TRP A 146 -12.48 -1.94 8.82
C TRP A 146 -11.91 -3.34 9.08
N ASN A 147 -12.80 -4.32 9.27
CA ASN A 147 -12.39 -5.69 9.61
C ASN A 147 -11.61 -6.35 8.46
N LEU A 148 -12.05 -6.14 7.20
CA LEU A 148 -11.37 -6.68 6.02
C LEU A 148 -9.99 -6.05 5.81
N ILE A 149 -9.85 -4.73 5.98
CA ILE A 149 -8.55 -4.06 5.94
C ILE A 149 -7.66 -4.61 7.07
N ARG A 150 -8.19 -4.68 8.30
CA ARG A 150 -7.43 -5.15 9.47
C ARG A 150 -6.89 -6.58 9.29
N ALA A 151 -7.67 -7.47 8.66
CA ALA A 151 -7.25 -8.85 8.41
C ALA A 151 -6.02 -8.93 7.48
N SER A 152 -5.86 -7.95 6.59
CA SER A 152 -4.74 -7.88 5.63
C SER A 152 -3.46 -7.26 6.21
N LEU A 153 -3.55 -6.48 7.31
CA LEU A 153 -2.41 -5.72 7.84
C LEU A 153 -1.20 -6.59 8.18
N PRO A 154 -1.33 -7.74 8.87
CA PRO A 154 -0.17 -8.57 9.22
C PRO A 154 0.59 -9.06 7.99
N GLY A 155 -0.11 -9.48 6.94
CA GLY A 155 0.50 -9.94 5.69
C GLY A 155 1.22 -8.82 4.94
N ILE A 156 0.64 -7.60 4.91
CA ILE A 156 1.28 -6.43 4.32
C ILE A 156 2.54 -6.03 5.10
N VAL A 157 2.46 -6.00 6.44
CA VAL A 157 3.60 -5.70 7.31
C VAL A 157 4.75 -6.69 7.09
N GLN A 158 4.44 -7.98 7.03
CA GLN A 158 5.45 -9.03 6.76
C GLN A 158 6.08 -8.86 5.39
N HIS A 159 5.28 -8.60 4.35
CA HIS A 159 5.77 -8.35 3.00
C HIS A 159 6.72 -7.14 2.96
N VAL A 160 6.31 -6.02 3.55
CA VAL A 160 7.11 -4.79 3.58
C VAL A 160 8.43 -5.00 4.33
N ARG A 161 8.41 -5.72 5.44
CA ARG A 161 9.62 -6.06 6.21
C ARG A 161 10.62 -6.84 5.36
N ALA A 162 10.15 -7.88 4.65
CA ALA A 162 10.99 -8.68 3.76
C ALA A 162 11.56 -7.87 2.59
N GLU A 163 10.80 -6.88 2.07
CA GLU A 163 11.28 -5.99 1.01
C GLU A 163 12.39 -5.05 1.51
N LEU A 164 12.21 -4.46 2.70
CA LEU A 164 13.22 -3.59 3.32
C LEU A 164 14.52 -4.37 3.61
N GLU A 165 14.43 -5.59 4.15
CA GLU A 165 15.58 -6.45 4.38
C GLU A 165 16.33 -6.79 3.07
N ARG A 166 15.60 -7.03 1.97
CA ARG A 166 16.20 -7.26 0.65
C ARG A 166 16.94 -6.02 0.12
N GLN A 167 16.37 -4.84 0.29
CA GLN A 167 17.00 -3.59 -0.12
C GLN A 167 18.29 -3.33 0.66
N ASP A 168 18.29 -3.56 1.97
CA ASP A 168 19.48 -3.39 2.83
C ASP A 168 20.58 -4.41 2.47
N GLY A 169 20.24 -5.67 2.18
CA GLY A 169 21.19 -6.70 1.76
C GLY A 169 21.89 -6.39 0.43
N GLN A 170 21.17 -5.77 -0.51
CA GLN A 170 21.75 -5.37 -1.81
C GLN A 170 22.74 -4.20 -1.69
N HIS A 171 22.53 -3.30 -0.73
CA HIS A 171 23.44 -2.17 -0.49
C HIS A 171 24.75 -2.60 0.17
N HIS A 172 24.74 -3.64 1.02
CA HIS A 172 25.95 -4.16 1.67
C HIS A 172 26.79 -5.06 0.75
N GLY A 173 26.22 -5.65 -0.29
CA GLY A 173 26.92 -6.51 -1.25
C GLY A 173 27.78 -5.77 -2.28
N SER A 174 27.53 -4.48 -2.50
CA SER A 174 28.23 -3.65 -3.48
C SER A 174 29.53 -2.99 -2.96
N ASP A 175 29.84 -3.12 -1.68
CA ASP A 175 30.97 -2.44 -1.01
C ASP A 175 32.11 -3.39 -0.64
N GLN A 176 32.28 -4.55 -1.33
CA GLN A 176 33.47 -5.36 -1.20
C GLN A 176 34.61 -4.78 -2.05
N PRO A 177 35.73 -4.34 -1.44
CA PRO A 177 36.89 -3.90 -2.20
C PRO A 177 37.48 -5.09 -2.96
N ASN A 178 37.67 -4.89 -4.25
CA ASN A 178 38.35 -5.80 -5.17
C ASN A 178 39.73 -6.18 -4.59
N ALA A 179 39.85 -7.39 -4.05
CA ALA A 179 41.11 -7.90 -3.56
C ALA A 179 42.11 -8.00 -4.74
N GLN A 180 43.11 -7.13 -4.73
CA GLN A 180 44.20 -7.08 -5.67
C GLN A 180 44.87 -8.46 -5.78
N GLN A 181 44.90 -9.01 -6.96
CA GLN A 181 45.72 -10.18 -7.29
C GLN A 181 47.19 -9.84 -7.08
N PRO A 182 47.99 -10.69 -6.43
CA PRO A 182 49.43 -10.46 -6.30
C PRO A 182 50.09 -10.63 -7.67
N VAL A 183 50.85 -9.60 -8.08
CA VAL A 183 51.72 -9.61 -9.26
C VAL A 183 52.80 -10.65 -9.03
N ARG A 184 52.81 -11.73 -9.82
CA ARG A 184 53.93 -12.68 -9.86
C ARG A 184 55.10 -12.01 -10.57
N SER A 185 56.16 -11.72 -9.80
CA SER A 185 57.48 -11.39 -10.35
C SER A 185 58.05 -12.63 -11.01
N ILE A 186 58.41 -12.50 -12.27
CA ILE A 186 59.24 -13.47 -13.00
C ILE A 186 60.66 -12.92 -12.96
N SER A 187 61.56 -13.68 -12.37
CA SER A 187 63.04 -13.56 -12.50
C SER A 187 63.50 -14.51 -13.54
#